data_9e2e55d361dab4e41f203f452d50ff9f
#
_entry.id   9e2e55d361dab4e41f203f452d50ff9f
#
_cell.length_a   1.000
_cell.length_b   1.000
_cell.length_c   1.000
_cell.angle_alpha   90.00
_cell.angle_beta   90.00
_cell.angle_gamma   90.00
#
_symmetry.space_group_name_H-M   'P 1'
#
loop_
_entity.id
_entity.type
_entity.pdbx_description
1 polymer ?
#
loop_
_entity_poly.entity_id
_entity_poly.type
_entity_poly.pdbx_seq_one_letter_code
_entity_poly.pdbx_strand_id
1 'polypeptide(L)'
;MPELNMRVAIAGTCGLALLIAKEINEYTSHQLIILSRSQQTGLIAQGYECATVDYNNPSSIHHALMGVDTVISTVSGTPQLRLIEAAVQCRVRRFAPAEFEGQPRLREQNDILDCGKRSALALLQHYRGYIQSTIFICGILYERFSVNGMLSHRIGTSTGCGNEGDYIANARYMTSMAPVYDTQQNLSCLCLTSAYDVAQFVVRALDMPIWAPEMSMYGERMTVNSLVELIRACRNRPWTSIEYQDPANLQYKLTMAQMAGDTATQRRLAPLLATAEGCYDFAVPGFLNQLNPDIVPTRFQTWFLQNWASIP
;
A
#
# COMPACT_ATOMS: atom_id res chain seq x y z
N MET A 1 -9.49 19.52 23.11
CA MET A 1 -10.28 20.12 22.02
C MET A 1 -11.46 19.20 21.81
N PRO A 2 -12.67 19.67 21.43
CA PRO A 2 -13.74 18.75 21.10
C PRO A 2 -13.27 17.87 19.93
N GLU A 3 -13.44 16.56 20.05
CA GLU A 3 -13.15 15.62 18.99
C GLU A 3 -13.98 16.04 17.76
N LEU A 4 -13.30 16.35 16.65
CA LEU A 4 -13.96 16.67 15.39
C LEU A 4 -14.58 15.36 14.87
N ASN A 5 -15.87 15.18 15.07
CA ASN A 5 -16.59 14.06 14.49
C ASN A 5 -16.71 14.29 12.97
N MET A 6 -15.87 13.60 12.20
CA MET A 6 -15.82 13.69 10.74
C MET A 6 -16.58 12.52 10.11
N ARG A 7 -17.11 12.71 8.92
CA ARG A 7 -17.56 11.61 8.09
C ARG A 7 -16.48 11.21 7.11
N VAL A 8 -15.96 9.99 7.29
CA VAL A 8 -14.84 9.45 6.50
C VAL A 8 -15.39 8.42 5.52
N ALA A 9 -15.07 8.58 4.24
CA ALA A 9 -15.40 7.58 3.21
C ALA A 9 -14.16 6.76 2.86
N ILE A 10 -14.29 5.43 2.90
CA ILE A 10 -13.29 4.51 2.39
C ILE A 10 -13.77 3.97 1.05
N ALA A 11 -13.05 4.28 -0.02
CA ALA A 11 -13.36 3.77 -1.35
C ALA A 11 -12.64 2.44 -1.59
N GLY A 12 -13.41 1.36 -1.66
CA GLY A 12 -12.93 -0.01 -1.86
C GLY A 12 -13.23 -0.94 -0.69
N THR A 13 -13.12 -2.23 -0.96
CA THR A 13 -13.36 -3.33 -0.01
C THR A 13 -12.22 -4.35 -0.02
N CYS A 14 -11.00 -3.92 -0.38
CA CYS A 14 -9.81 -4.75 -0.26
C CYS A 14 -9.40 -4.92 1.21
N GLY A 15 -8.43 -5.81 1.48
CA GLY A 15 -7.99 -6.09 2.83
C GLY A 15 -7.52 -4.85 3.59
N LEU A 16 -6.70 -4.00 2.97
CA LEU A 16 -6.24 -2.76 3.60
C LEU A 16 -7.41 -1.78 3.89
N ALA A 17 -8.37 -1.65 2.96
CA ALA A 17 -9.56 -0.82 3.18
C ALA A 17 -10.34 -1.28 4.42
N LEU A 18 -10.50 -2.60 4.57
CA LEU A 18 -11.24 -3.18 5.71
C LEU A 18 -10.46 -3.07 7.03
N LEU A 19 -9.13 -3.14 7.00
CA LEU A 19 -8.31 -2.87 8.19
C LEU A 19 -8.46 -1.40 8.64
N ILE A 20 -8.38 -0.45 7.70
CA ILE A 20 -8.60 0.98 8.01
C ILE A 20 -10.05 1.20 8.51
N ALA A 21 -11.04 0.58 7.87
CA ALA A 21 -12.44 0.69 8.28
C ALA A 21 -12.66 0.17 9.70
N LYS A 22 -12.06 -0.97 10.04
CA LYS A 22 -12.10 -1.56 11.37
C LYS A 22 -11.47 -0.62 12.41
N GLU A 23 -10.28 -0.11 12.12
CA GLU A 23 -9.54 0.79 13.01
C GLU A 23 -10.33 2.09 13.27
N ILE A 24 -10.96 2.70 12.24
CA ILE A 24 -11.85 3.86 12.42
C ILE A 24 -13.01 3.50 13.35
N ASN A 25 -13.70 2.39 13.08
CA ASN A 25 -14.91 1.99 13.81
C ASN A 25 -14.66 1.64 15.27
N GLU A 26 -13.49 1.06 15.58
CA GLU A 26 -13.15 0.59 16.92
C GLU A 26 -12.47 1.67 17.79
N TYR A 27 -11.71 2.59 17.18
CA TYR A 27 -10.82 3.49 17.93
C TYR A 27 -11.07 4.97 17.72
N THR A 28 -12.13 5.33 16.98
CA THR A 28 -12.48 6.75 16.77
C THR A 28 -13.97 7.00 16.94
N SER A 29 -14.34 8.28 17.11
CA SER A 29 -15.75 8.74 17.07
C SER A 29 -16.22 9.12 15.67
N HIS A 30 -15.39 8.94 14.62
CA HIS A 30 -15.72 9.32 13.26
C HIS A 30 -16.84 8.45 12.67
N GLN A 31 -17.70 9.06 11.85
CA GLN A 31 -18.67 8.34 11.06
C GLN A 31 -17.98 7.73 9.83
N LEU A 32 -18.16 6.45 9.60
CA LEU A 32 -17.55 5.73 8.50
C LEU A 32 -18.58 5.34 7.45
N ILE A 33 -18.27 5.54 6.17
CA ILE A 33 -19.01 4.96 5.05
C ILE A 33 -18.05 4.23 4.11
N ILE A 34 -18.39 2.99 3.72
CA ILE A 34 -17.59 2.20 2.77
C ILE A 34 -18.24 2.28 1.39
N LEU A 35 -17.47 2.74 0.39
CA LEU A 35 -17.90 2.85 -1.00
C LEU A 35 -17.50 1.58 -1.78
N SER A 36 -18.46 0.90 -2.36
CA SER A 36 -18.26 -0.34 -3.12
C SER A 36 -19.04 -0.35 -4.42
N ARG A 37 -18.53 -1.05 -5.45
CA ARG A 37 -19.23 -1.25 -6.73
C ARG A 37 -20.41 -2.23 -6.65
N SER A 38 -20.48 -3.02 -5.59
CA SER A 38 -21.51 -4.01 -5.36
C SER A 38 -22.03 -3.93 -3.92
N GLN A 39 -23.25 -4.36 -3.69
CA GLN A 39 -23.82 -4.43 -2.35
C GLN A 39 -22.98 -5.34 -1.45
N GLN A 40 -22.67 -4.85 -0.24
CA GLN A 40 -21.83 -5.53 0.74
C GLN A 40 -22.65 -6.02 1.94
N THR A 41 -23.54 -7.01 1.68
CA THR A 41 -24.45 -7.53 2.72
C THR A 41 -23.73 -8.04 3.97
N GLY A 42 -22.54 -8.66 3.80
CA GLY A 42 -21.72 -9.14 4.91
C GLY A 42 -21.14 -8.01 5.78
N LEU A 43 -20.75 -6.88 5.20
CA LEU A 43 -20.28 -5.72 5.96
C LEU A 43 -21.43 -4.99 6.62
N ILE A 44 -22.58 -4.87 5.95
CA ILE A 44 -23.80 -4.29 6.52
C ILE A 44 -24.27 -5.10 7.74
N ALA A 45 -24.21 -6.43 7.66
CA ALA A 45 -24.53 -7.31 8.78
C ALA A 45 -23.56 -7.16 9.98
N GLN A 46 -22.35 -6.68 9.72
CA GLN A 46 -21.35 -6.34 10.76
C GLN A 46 -21.51 -4.91 11.31
N GLY A 47 -22.52 -4.16 10.85
CA GLY A 47 -22.80 -2.81 11.31
C GLY A 47 -22.11 -1.69 10.54
N TYR A 48 -21.42 -1.98 9.42
CA TYR A 48 -20.81 -0.93 8.60
C TYR A 48 -21.85 -0.25 7.70
N GLU A 49 -21.81 1.08 7.62
CA GLU A 49 -22.54 1.82 6.58
C GLU A 49 -21.83 1.60 5.24
N CYS A 50 -22.56 1.11 4.22
CA CYS A 50 -22.04 0.81 2.90
C CYS A 50 -22.90 1.48 1.83
N ALA A 51 -22.25 2.20 0.90
CA ALA A 51 -22.89 2.73 -0.30
C ALA A 51 -22.45 1.97 -1.55
N THR A 52 -23.41 1.60 -2.38
CA THR A 52 -23.11 1.07 -3.71
C THR A 52 -22.91 2.25 -4.67
N VAL A 53 -21.73 2.30 -5.32
CA VAL A 53 -21.31 3.41 -6.18
C VAL A 53 -21.01 2.92 -7.58
N ASP A 54 -21.69 3.50 -8.57
CA ASP A 54 -21.28 3.38 -9.97
C ASP A 54 -20.31 4.52 -10.30
N TYR A 55 -19.02 4.18 -10.44
CA TYR A 55 -17.99 5.16 -10.80
C TYR A 55 -18.14 5.72 -12.23
N ASN A 56 -19.03 5.16 -13.08
CA ASN A 56 -19.35 5.72 -14.38
C ASN A 56 -20.49 6.74 -14.33
N ASN A 57 -21.18 6.85 -13.20
CA ASN A 57 -22.28 7.76 -12.98
C ASN A 57 -21.88 8.84 -11.93
N PRO A 58 -21.61 10.09 -12.36
CA PRO A 58 -21.26 11.18 -11.45
C PRO A 58 -22.27 11.39 -10.32
N SER A 59 -23.57 11.31 -10.62
CA SER A 59 -24.63 11.48 -9.61
C SER A 59 -24.57 10.41 -8.52
N SER A 60 -24.20 9.16 -8.85
CA SER A 60 -24.00 8.09 -7.89
C SER A 60 -22.85 8.39 -6.92
N ILE A 61 -21.72 8.90 -7.46
CA ILE A 61 -20.56 9.26 -6.64
C ILE A 61 -20.91 10.47 -5.75
N HIS A 62 -21.53 11.51 -6.32
CA HIS A 62 -21.93 12.71 -5.56
C HIS A 62 -22.86 12.36 -4.39
N HIS A 63 -23.88 11.50 -4.64
CA HIS A 63 -24.77 11.08 -3.59
C HIS A 63 -24.03 10.37 -2.43
N ALA A 64 -23.08 9.50 -2.77
CA ALA A 64 -22.31 8.76 -1.77
C ALA A 64 -21.33 9.66 -0.99
N LEU A 65 -20.90 10.79 -1.59
CA LEU A 65 -19.98 11.74 -0.96
C LEU A 65 -20.66 12.88 -0.20
N MET A 66 -22.02 12.92 -0.15
CA MET A 66 -22.71 13.97 0.61
C MET A 66 -22.31 13.97 2.08
N GLY A 67 -21.83 15.11 2.57
CA GLY A 67 -21.39 15.31 3.95
C GLY A 67 -20.08 14.60 4.32
N VAL A 68 -19.40 14.00 3.37
CA VAL A 68 -18.06 13.39 3.59
C VAL A 68 -17.02 14.51 3.74
N ASP A 69 -16.25 14.45 4.82
CA ASP A 69 -15.11 15.33 5.09
C ASP A 69 -13.80 14.81 4.44
N THR A 70 -13.54 13.53 4.60
CA THR A 70 -12.29 12.89 4.18
C THR A 70 -12.55 11.62 3.38
N VAL A 71 -11.84 11.45 2.27
CA VAL A 71 -11.85 10.22 1.46
C VAL A 71 -10.49 9.52 1.56
N ILE A 72 -10.50 8.22 1.87
CA ILE A 72 -9.35 7.33 1.74
C ILE A 72 -9.66 6.35 0.61
N SER A 73 -8.87 6.38 -0.46
CA SER A 73 -9.07 5.52 -1.62
C SER A 73 -8.14 4.32 -1.59
N THR A 74 -8.68 3.13 -1.84
CA THR A 74 -7.92 1.92 -2.19
C THR A 74 -8.26 1.43 -3.59
N VAL A 75 -9.09 2.19 -4.32
CA VAL A 75 -9.38 1.96 -5.73
C VAL A 75 -8.43 2.77 -6.60
N SER A 76 -7.98 2.22 -7.71
CA SER A 76 -7.02 2.84 -8.64
C SER A 76 -7.62 3.01 -10.05
N GLY A 77 -6.87 3.65 -10.93
CA GLY A 77 -7.26 3.86 -12.32
C GLY A 77 -8.40 4.87 -12.50
N THR A 78 -9.15 4.73 -13.58
CA THR A 78 -10.26 5.64 -13.94
C THR A 78 -11.29 5.84 -12.81
N PRO A 79 -11.70 4.81 -12.05
CA PRO A 79 -12.60 5.01 -10.91
C PRO A 79 -12.07 6.01 -9.88
N GLN A 80 -10.77 5.98 -9.59
CA GLN A 80 -10.16 6.92 -8.66
C GLN A 80 -10.16 8.35 -9.21
N LEU A 81 -9.87 8.54 -10.49
CA LEU A 81 -9.87 9.87 -11.10
C LEU A 81 -11.26 10.51 -10.98
N ARG A 82 -12.32 9.77 -11.31
CA ARG A 82 -13.70 10.23 -11.16
C ARG A 82 -14.09 10.51 -9.71
N LEU A 83 -13.58 9.70 -8.79
CA LEU A 83 -13.80 9.91 -7.35
C LEU A 83 -13.14 11.22 -6.87
N ILE A 84 -11.92 11.53 -7.36
CA ILE A 84 -11.22 12.79 -7.05
C ILE A 84 -12.03 13.99 -7.57
N GLU A 85 -12.48 13.96 -8.83
CA GLU A 85 -13.29 15.03 -9.42
C GLU A 85 -14.59 15.27 -8.63
N ALA A 86 -15.30 14.19 -8.30
CA ALA A 86 -16.51 14.27 -7.50
C ALA A 86 -16.24 14.76 -6.07
N ALA A 87 -15.14 14.36 -5.44
CA ALA A 87 -14.74 14.83 -4.11
C ALA A 87 -14.51 16.35 -4.11
N VAL A 88 -13.87 16.90 -5.14
CA VAL A 88 -13.69 18.35 -5.29
C VAL A 88 -15.06 19.06 -5.46
N GLN A 89 -15.95 18.51 -6.29
CA GLN A 89 -17.29 19.08 -6.53
C GLN A 89 -18.17 19.03 -5.27
N CYS A 90 -18.04 17.98 -4.46
CA CYS A 90 -18.73 17.81 -3.18
C CYS A 90 -18.05 18.59 -2.02
N ARG A 91 -16.97 19.34 -2.29
CA ARG A 91 -16.19 20.07 -1.29
C ARG A 91 -15.66 19.19 -0.16
N VAL A 92 -15.28 17.96 -0.50
CA VAL A 92 -14.53 17.10 0.42
C VAL A 92 -13.24 17.82 0.80
N ARG A 93 -12.93 17.89 2.10
CA ARG A 93 -11.77 18.63 2.58
C ARG A 93 -10.46 17.92 2.30
N ARG A 94 -10.44 16.58 2.40
CA ARG A 94 -9.21 15.76 2.34
C ARG A 94 -9.37 14.53 1.47
N PHE A 95 -8.29 14.18 0.76
CA PHE A 95 -8.24 12.98 -0.08
C PHE A 95 -6.88 12.28 0.04
N ALA A 96 -6.90 10.98 0.39
CA ALA A 96 -5.76 10.09 0.28
C ALA A 96 -5.97 9.13 -0.90
N PRO A 97 -5.15 9.18 -1.97
CA PRO A 97 -5.26 8.27 -3.09
C PRO A 97 -4.78 6.86 -2.74
N ALA A 98 -5.04 5.89 -3.62
CA ALA A 98 -4.59 4.50 -3.51
C ALA A 98 -3.05 4.40 -3.74
N GLU A 99 -2.31 5.06 -2.87
CA GLU A 99 -0.85 5.17 -2.90
C GLU A 99 -0.31 4.76 -1.52
N PHE A 100 -0.12 3.44 -1.34
CA PHE A 100 0.35 2.82 -0.10
C PHE A 100 1.57 1.95 -0.43
N GLU A 101 2.65 2.60 -0.85
CA GLU A 101 3.88 1.95 -1.32
C GLU A 101 5.12 2.80 -0.96
N GLY A 102 6.12 2.77 -1.84
CA GLY A 102 7.33 3.58 -1.76
C GLY A 102 7.12 5.03 -2.21
N GLN A 103 8.22 5.72 -2.46
CA GLN A 103 8.21 7.13 -2.82
C GLN A 103 7.78 7.33 -4.29
N PRO A 104 6.65 8.01 -4.60
CA PRO A 104 6.15 8.13 -5.98
C PRO A 104 7.10 8.87 -6.92
N ARG A 105 7.93 9.78 -6.39
CA ARG A 105 8.93 10.53 -7.17
C ARG A 105 10.00 9.63 -7.79
N LEU A 106 10.24 8.45 -7.22
CA LEU A 106 11.22 7.46 -7.68
C LEU A 106 10.60 6.38 -8.58
N ARG A 107 9.28 6.39 -8.77
CA ARG A 107 8.60 5.43 -9.64
C ARG A 107 8.93 5.69 -11.10
N GLU A 108 9.33 4.65 -11.82
CA GLU A 108 9.58 4.72 -13.28
C GLU A 108 8.35 5.20 -14.06
N GLN A 109 8.58 5.91 -15.18
CA GLN A 109 7.49 6.45 -16.01
C GLN A 109 6.60 5.36 -16.60
N ASN A 110 7.19 4.23 -16.97
CA ASN A 110 6.51 3.11 -17.62
C ASN A 110 6.29 1.93 -16.67
N ASP A 111 6.17 2.19 -15.36
CA ASP A 111 5.92 1.14 -14.38
C ASP A 111 4.57 0.46 -14.67
N ILE A 112 4.63 -0.84 -14.97
CA ILE A 112 3.44 -1.67 -15.22
C ILE A 112 2.49 -1.72 -14.00
N LEU A 113 3.00 -1.44 -12.79
CA LEU A 113 2.24 -1.40 -11.55
C LEU A 113 1.70 0.00 -11.20
N ASP A 114 1.92 1.00 -12.06
CA ASP A 114 1.38 2.35 -11.82
C ASP A 114 -0.14 2.36 -11.69
N CYS A 115 -0.84 1.57 -12.49
CA CYS A 115 -2.30 1.43 -12.42
C CYS A 115 -3.07 2.76 -12.34
N GLY A 116 -2.55 3.84 -12.95
CA GLY A 116 -3.15 5.17 -12.95
C GLY A 116 -2.86 6.01 -11.70
N LYS A 117 -1.94 5.60 -10.85
CA LYS A 117 -1.54 6.33 -9.64
C LYS A 117 -0.92 7.68 -9.98
N ARG A 118 -0.04 7.73 -10.98
CA ARG A 118 0.57 8.99 -11.48
C ARG A 118 -0.48 10.00 -11.94
N SER A 119 -1.49 9.53 -12.69
CA SER A 119 -2.60 10.39 -13.13
C SER A 119 -3.42 10.92 -11.95
N ALA A 120 -3.63 10.11 -10.93
CA ALA A 120 -4.33 10.53 -9.71
C ALA A 120 -3.54 11.60 -8.95
N LEU A 121 -2.22 11.45 -8.81
CA LEU A 121 -1.37 12.46 -8.17
C LEU A 121 -1.34 13.77 -8.96
N ALA A 122 -1.25 13.71 -10.30
CA ALA A 122 -1.31 14.89 -11.16
C ALA A 122 -2.65 15.62 -11.02
N LEU A 123 -3.76 14.88 -10.96
CA LEU A 123 -5.10 15.43 -10.79
C LEU A 123 -5.27 16.09 -9.41
N LEU A 124 -4.80 15.47 -8.33
CA LEU A 124 -4.80 16.06 -6.99
C LEU A 124 -3.93 17.32 -6.92
N GLN A 125 -2.77 17.31 -7.56
CA GLN A 125 -1.92 18.49 -7.67
C GLN A 125 -2.61 19.64 -8.43
N HIS A 126 -3.38 19.32 -9.48
CA HIS A 126 -4.21 20.31 -10.19
C HIS A 126 -5.25 20.95 -9.25
N TYR A 127 -5.90 20.14 -8.42
CA TYR A 127 -6.93 20.59 -7.48
C TYR A 127 -6.42 21.01 -6.09
N ARG A 128 -5.11 21.19 -5.90
CA ARG A 128 -4.49 21.54 -4.59
C ARG A 128 -5.07 22.76 -3.89
N GLY A 129 -5.70 23.66 -4.63
CA GLY A 129 -6.39 24.85 -4.08
C GLY A 129 -7.80 24.59 -3.54
N TYR A 130 -8.34 23.40 -3.80
CA TYR A 130 -9.73 23.02 -3.47
C TYR A 130 -9.78 21.85 -2.49
N ILE A 131 -8.83 20.94 -2.53
CA ILE A 131 -8.79 19.75 -1.70
C ILE A 131 -7.38 19.53 -1.17
N GLN A 132 -7.25 19.22 0.10
CA GLN A 132 -5.98 18.81 0.70
C GLN A 132 -5.75 17.32 0.41
N SER A 133 -4.57 16.96 -0.07
CA SER A 133 -4.25 15.55 -0.30
C SER A 133 -2.95 15.14 0.36
N THR A 134 -2.85 13.87 0.70
CA THR A 134 -1.62 13.22 1.16
C THR A 134 -1.47 11.86 0.53
N ILE A 135 -0.23 11.40 0.40
CA ILE A 135 0.10 10.01 0.11
C ILE A 135 0.72 9.35 1.34
N PHE A 136 0.39 8.09 1.55
CA PHE A 136 0.91 7.30 2.67
C PHE A 136 2.06 6.42 2.18
N ILE A 137 3.30 6.81 2.52
CA ILE A 137 4.51 6.07 2.18
C ILE A 137 4.77 5.05 3.28
N CYS A 138 4.55 3.77 3.00
CA CYS A 138 4.68 2.68 3.98
C CYS A 138 5.77 1.64 3.62
N GLY A 139 6.42 1.80 2.48
CA GLY A 139 7.36 0.80 1.96
C GLY A 139 6.65 -0.47 1.51
N ILE A 140 7.30 -1.60 1.72
CA ILE A 140 6.79 -2.92 1.33
C ILE A 140 5.90 -3.48 2.44
N LEU A 141 4.70 -3.93 2.07
CA LEU A 141 3.81 -4.60 3.01
C LEU A 141 4.34 -5.98 3.41
N TYR A 142 4.32 -6.30 4.70
CA TYR A 142 4.70 -7.62 5.24
C TYR A 142 3.90 -8.75 4.57
N GLU A 143 2.67 -8.48 4.21
CA GLU A 143 1.72 -9.40 3.59
C GLU A 143 2.21 -9.99 2.27
N ARG A 144 3.21 -9.38 1.63
CA ARG A 144 3.91 -10.00 0.48
C ARG A 144 4.63 -11.30 0.84
N PHE A 145 5.02 -11.44 2.10
CA PHE A 145 5.75 -12.60 2.63
C PHE A 145 4.85 -13.56 3.41
N SER A 146 3.53 -13.36 3.40
CA SER A 146 2.59 -14.28 4.05
C SER A 146 2.40 -15.58 3.28
N VAL A 147 1.86 -16.57 3.94
CA VAL A 147 1.35 -17.79 3.28
C VAL A 147 0.31 -17.40 2.24
N ASN A 148 0.48 -17.87 1.00
CA ASN A 148 -0.30 -17.52 -0.19
C ASN A 148 -0.21 -16.03 -0.60
N GLY A 149 0.74 -15.25 -0.05
CA GLY A 149 1.01 -13.88 -0.44
C GLY A 149 -0.07 -12.87 -0.06
N MET A 150 0.02 -11.65 -0.60
CA MET A 150 -0.94 -10.56 -0.35
C MET A 150 -2.38 -10.90 -0.74
N LEU A 151 -2.58 -11.81 -1.71
CA LEU A 151 -3.91 -12.20 -2.16
C LEU A 151 -4.72 -12.88 -1.06
N SER A 152 -4.07 -13.60 -0.14
CA SER A 152 -4.73 -14.20 1.03
C SER A 152 -5.32 -13.14 1.98
N HIS A 153 -4.76 -11.94 1.96
CA HIS A 153 -5.25 -10.77 2.69
C HIS A 153 -6.15 -9.87 1.83
N ARG A 154 -6.49 -10.29 0.61
CA ARG A 154 -7.26 -9.49 -0.37
C ARG A 154 -6.61 -8.13 -0.70
N ILE A 155 -5.28 -8.05 -0.65
CA ILE A 155 -4.48 -6.87 -1.00
C ILE A 155 -3.85 -7.10 -2.37
N GLY A 156 -3.80 -6.08 -3.22
CA GLY A 156 -3.16 -6.14 -4.53
C GLY A 156 -3.84 -7.07 -5.55
N THR A 157 -5.12 -7.40 -5.38
CA THR A 157 -5.85 -8.35 -6.24
C THR A 157 -5.92 -7.96 -7.72
N SER A 158 -5.75 -6.68 -8.03
CA SER A 158 -5.75 -6.16 -9.42
C SER A 158 -4.35 -5.98 -10.01
N THR A 159 -3.29 -6.18 -9.23
CA THR A 159 -1.91 -5.89 -9.69
C THR A 159 -1.29 -7.04 -10.49
N GLY A 160 -1.77 -8.27 -10.28
CA GLY A 160 -1.15 -9.48 -10.82
C GLY A 160 0.26 -9.74 -10.25
N CYS A 161 0.57 -9.16 -9.08
CA CYS A 161 1.84 -9.33 -8.36
C CYS A 161 1.56 -9.44 -6.85
N GLY A 162 0.74 -10.40 -6.45
CA GLY A 162 0.33 -10.58 -5.07
C GLY A 162 0.41 -12.02 -4.58
N ASN A 163 0.92 -12.94 -5.38
CA ASN A 163 1.08 -14.33 -4.98
C ASN A 163 2.28 -14.51 -4.05
N GLU A 164 2.30 -15.63 -3.36
CA GLU A 164 3.44 -16.05 -2.56
C GLU A 164 4.69 -16.19 -3.45
N GLY A 165 5.76 -15.50 -3.07
CA GLY A 165 7.03 -15.54 -3.80
C GLY A 165 7.14 -14.60 -5.01
N ASP A 166 6.16 -13.75 -5.27
CA ASP A 166 6.24 -12.74 -6.33
C ASP A 166 7.29 -11.65 -6.06
N TYR A 167 7.78 -11.55 -4.82
CA TYR A 167 8.75 -10.52 -4.41
C TYR A 167 9.84 -11.08 -3.51
N ILE A 168 11.10 -10.82 -3.84
CA ILE A 168 12.35 -11.18 -3.16
C ILE A 168 12.45 -12.66 -2.75
N ALA A 169 11.48 -13.20 -2.01
CA ALA A 169 11.59 -14.53 -1.40
C ALA A 169 10.28 -15.31 -1.45
N ASN A 170 10.39 -16.60 -1.79
CA ASN A 170 9.36 -17.60 -1.58
C ASN A 170 9.72 -18.46 -0.38
N ALA A 171 9.08 -18.20 0.76
CA ALA A 171 9.40 -18.85 2.02
C ALA A 171 8.90 -20.30 2.11
N ARG A 172 7.99 -20.73 1.22
CA ARG A 172 7.53 -22.13 1.13
C ARG A 172 8.56 -23.03 0.47
N TYR A 173 9.06 -22.60 -0.69
CA TYR A 173 10.00 -23.35 -1.50
C TYR A 173 11.46 -23.01 -1.19
N MET A 174 11.68 -22.04 -0.32
CA MET A 174 13.00 -21.52 0.04
C MET A 174 13.79 -21.11 -1.22
N THR A 175 13.20 -20.28 -2.04
CA THR A 175 13.85 -19.66 -3.20
C THR A 175 13.84 -18.15 -3.09
N SER A 176 14.89 -17.50 -3.54
CA SER A 176 15.01 -16.03 -3.47
C SER A 176 15.57 -15.45 -4.76
N MET A 177 15.07 -14.29 -5.15
CA MET A 177 15.62 -13.42 -6.19
C MET A 177 15.87 -12.05 -5.54
N ALA A 178 17.09 -11.80 -5.12
CA ALA A 178 17.43 -10.70 -4.22
C ALA A 178 18.30 -9.62 -4.87
N PRO A 179 17.81 -8.38 -5.03
CA PRO A 179 18.62 -7.23 -5.43
C PRO A 179 19.39 -6.69 -4.22
N VAL A 180 20.50 -7.37 -3.86
CA VAL A 180 21.26 -7.07 -2.63
C VAL A 180 22.01 -5.75 -2.72
N TYR A 181 22.39 -5.33 -3.94
CA TYR A 181 23.12 -4.08 -4.17
C TYR A 181 22.26 -3.09 -4.96
N ASP A 182 22.42 -1.81 -4.61
CA ASP A 182 21.84 -0.70 -5.35
C ASP A 182 22.66 -0.34 -6.61
N THR A 183 22.21 0.66 -7.35
CA THR A 183 22.92 1.14 -8.56
C THR A 183 24.29 1.75 -8.28
N GLN A 184 24.61 2.03 -7.01
CA GLN A 184 25.89 2.60 -6.55
C GLN A 184 26.77 1.55 -5.85
N GLN A 185 26.38 0.27 -5.91
CA GLN A 185 27.05 -0.86 -5.25
C GLN A 185 27.02 -0.80 -3.70
N ASN A 186 26.12 -0.03 -3.12
CA ASN A 186 25.82 -0.13 -1.69
C ASN A 186 24.79 -1.23 -1.44
N LEU A 187 24.64 -1.66 -0.18
CA LEU A 187 23.58 -2.61 0.18
C LEU A 187 22.20 -1.97 -0.01
N SER A 188 21.36 -2.58 -0.84
CA SER A 188 19.98 -2.17 -1.00
C SER A 188 19.22 -2.27 0.32
N CYS A 189 18.58 -1.18 0.71
CA CYS A 189 17.73 -1.11 1.89
C CYS A 189 16.26 -0.95 1.49
N LEU A 190 15.38 -1.38 2.38
CA LEU A 190 13.95 -1.17 2.22
C LEU A 190 13.29 -0.97 3.59
N CYS A 191 12.24 -0.17 3.60
CA CYS A 191 11.30 -0.07 4.70
C CYS A 191 10.15 -1.06 4.48
N LEU A 192 9.72 -1.70 5.54
CA LEU A 192 8.62 -2.67 5.54
C LEU A 192 7.63 -2.30 6.66
N THR A 193 6.34 -2.56 6.42
CA THR A 193 5.27 -2.25 7.39
C THR A 193 4.17 -3.30 7.26
N SER A 194 3.54 -3.72 8.37
CA SER A 194 2.33 -4.54 8.27
C SER A 194 1.13 -3.71 7.81
N ALA A 195 0.22 -4.29 7.06
CA ALA A 195 -1.01 -3.61 6.65
C ALA A 195 -1.86 -3.19 7.87
N TYR A 196 -1.75 -3.89 8.98
CA TYR A 196 -2.39 -3.54 10.24
C TYR A 196 -1.79 -2.24 10.82
N ASP A 197 -0.47 -2.15 10.90
CA ASP A 197 0.20 -0.94 11.39
C ASP A 197 -0.06 0.25 10.46
N VAL A 198 -0.11 0.02 9.13
CA VAL A 198 -0.52 1.05 8.16
C VAL A 198 -1.90 1.58 8.51
N ALA A 199 -2.87 0.72 8.82
CA ALA A 199 -4.22 1.15 9.19
C ALA A 199 -4.22 2.03 10.43
N GLN A 200 -3.45 1.68 11.47
CA GLN A 200 -3.31 2.48 12.69
C GLN A 200 -2.75 3.87 12.39
N PHE A 201 -1.66 3.96 11.64
CA PHE A 201 -1.06 5.25 11.29
C PHE A 201 -1.98 6.11 10.43
N VAL A 202 -2.68 5.51 9.46
CA VAL A 202 -3.64 6.22 8.61
C VAL A 202 -4.77 6.81 9.43
N VAL A 203 -5.30 6.07 10.39
CA VAL A 203 -6.39 6.54 11.25
C VAL A 203 -5.92 7.66 12.17
N ARG A 204 -4.71 7.57 12.75
CA ARG A 204 -4.13 8.67 13.52
C ARG A 204 -3.93 9.94 12.71
N ALA A 205 -3.65 9.82 11.41
CA ALA A 205 -3.51 10.97 10.53
C ALA A 205 -4.85 11.71 10.30
N LEU A 206 -6.01 11.09 10.52
CA LEU A 206 -7.31 11.73 10.37
C LEU A 206 -7.46 12.94 11.30
N ASP A 207 -6.97 12.85 12.53
CA ASP A 207 -7.10 13.89 13.55
C ASP A 207 -6.05 15.01 13.42
N MET A 208 -5.10 14.86 12.50
CA MET A 208 -4.09 15.90 12.26
C MET A 208 -4.75 17.16 11.69
N PRO A 209 -4.42 18.36 12.21
CA PRO A 209 -5.02 19.60 11.73
C PRO A 209 -4.68 19.91 10.27
N ILE A 210 -3.48 19.54 9.83
CA ILE A 210 -2.96 19.75 8.47
C ILE A 210 -2.30 18.47 8.01
N TRP A 211 -2.63 18.05 6.78
CA TRP A 211 -1.97 16.93 6.13
C TRP A 211 -0.74 17.41 5.35
N ALA A 212 0.42 16.82 5.64
CA ALA A 212 1.59 16.97 4.78
C ALA A 212 1.32 16.29 3.43
N PRO A 213 1.94 16.77 2.33
CA PRO A 213 1.77 16.13 1.01
C PRO A 213 2.18 14.66 1.00
N GLU A 214 3.17 14.29 1.82
CA GLU A 214 3.66 12.93 2.00
C GLU A 214 3.73 12.62 3.49
N MET A 215 3.17 11.49 3.89
CA MET A 215 3.22 11.00 5.26
C MET A 215 3.83 9.61 5.27
N SER A 216 5.10 9.52 5.68
CA SER A 216 5.81 8.25 5.77
C SER A 216 5.60 7.56 7.10
N MET A 217 5.52 6.23 7.05
CA MET A 217 5.48 5.33 8.20
C MET A 217 6.27 4.06 7.91
N TYR A 218 6.81 3.42 8.92
CA TYR A 218 7.53 2.16 8.77
C TYR A 218 7.40 1.27 10.00
N GLY A 219 7.42 -0.05 9.79
CA GLY A 219 7.59 -1.05 10.84
C GLY A 219 9.07 -1.31 11.10
N GLU A 220 9.80 -1.73 10.08
CA GLU A 220 11.25 -1.94 10.13
C GLU A 220 11.93 -1.45 8.86
N ARG A 221 13.18 -1.00 9.00
CA ARG A 221 14.11 -0.73 7.90
C ARG A 221 15.26 -1.70 7.98
N MET A 222 15.54 -2.42 6.90
CA MET A 222 16.64 -3.37 6.85
C MET A 222 17.23 -3.48 5.44
N THR A 223 18.39 -4.12 5.32
CA THR A 223 18.94 -4.46 4.02
C THR A 223 18.20 -5.66 3.43
N VAL A 224 18.18 -5.75 2.09
CA VAL A 224 17.62 -6.94 1.39
C VAL A 224 18.29 -8.22 1.87
N ASN A 225 19.62 -8.19 2.06
CA ASN A 225 20.35 -9.35 2.58
C ASN A 225 19.89 -9.74 3.99
N SER A 226 19.69 -8.76 4.89
CA SER A 226 19.18 -9.02 6.24
C SER A 226 17.78 -9.64 6.22
N LEU A 227 16.90 -9.18 5.30
CA LEU A 227 15.56 -9.75 5.13
C LEU A 227 15.63 -11.22 4.68
N VAL A 228 16.46 -11.53 3.68
CA VAL A 228 16.65 -12.90 3.18
C VAL A 228 17.16 -13.82 4.28
N GLU A 229 18.18 -13.39 5.06
CA GLU A 229 18.69 -14.16 6.16
C GLU A 229 17.69 -14.32 7.31
N LEU A 230 16.89 -13.30 7.60
CA LEU A 230 15.85 -13.37 8.62
C LEU A 230 14.77 -14.39 8.26
N ILE A 231 14.30 -14.38 7.00
CA ILE A 231 13.34 -15.39 6.49
C ILE A 231 13.93 -16.80 6.63
N ARG A 232 15.19 -17.00 6.22
CA ARG A 232 15.89 -18.29 6.37
C ARG A 232 15.91 -18.76 7.83
N ALA A 233 16.28 -17.86 8.74
CA ALA A 233 16.33 -18.15 10.17
C ALA A 233 14.95 -18.50 10.74
N CYS A 234 13.91 -17.74 10.40
CA CYS A 234 12.54 -18.00 10.83
C CYS A 234 11.99 -19.33 10.31
N ARG A 235 12.32 -19.70 9.05
CA ARG A 235 11.91 -21.00 8.47
C ARG A 235 12.75 -22.15 8.99
N ASN A 236 13.90 -21.88 9.60
CA ASN A 236 14.88 -22.88 10.03
C ASN A 236 15.23 -23.91 8.92
N ARG A 237 15.34 -23.43 7.70
CA ARG A 237 15.60 -24.22 6.49
C ARG A 237 16.64 -23.53 5.62
N PRO A 238 17.55 -24.26 4.96
CA PRO A 238 18.45 -23.68 3.98
C PRO A 238 17.67 -23.22 2.74
N TRP A 239 18.20 -22.22 2.06
CA TRP A 239 17.70 -21.84 0.74
C TRP A 239 17.95 -22.97 -0.27
N THR A 240 16.93 -23.31 -1.04
CA THR A 240 17.05 -24.22 -2.18
C THR A 240 17.80 -23.53 -3.34
N SER A 241 17.51 -22.24 -3.54
CA SER A 241 18.25 -21.40 -4.47
C SER A 241 18.17 -19.93 -4.04
N ILE A 242 19.27 -19.21 -4.24
CA ILE A 242 19.33 -17.75 -4.13
C ILE A 242 19.91 -17.23 -5.44
N GLU A 243 19.16 -16.35 -6.10
CA GLU A 243 19.65 -15.58 -7.24
C GLU A 243 19.90 -14.14 -6.79
N TYR A 244 21.16 -13.77 -6.68
CA TYR A 244 21.54 -12.37 -6.47
C TYR A 244 21.37 -11.61 -7.78
N GLN A 245 20.60 -10.54 -7.75
CA GLN A 245 20.30 -9.73 -8.91
C GLN A 245 21.12 -8.45 -8.90
N ASP A 246 21.80 -8.21 -10.00
CA ASP A 246 22.43 -6.94 -10.31
C ASP A 246 21.39 -5.98 -10.91
N PRO A 247 21.36 -4.67 -10.53
CA PRO A 247 20.39 -3.72 -11.07
C PRO A 247 20.41 -3.59 -12.58
N ALA A 248 21.61 -3.61 -13.20
CA ALA A 248 21.71 -3.51 -14.66
C ALA A 248 21.15 -4.76 -15.36
N ASN A 249 21.34 -5.95 -14.76
CA ASN A 249 20.73 -7.19 -15.26
C ASN A 249 19.23 -7.20 -15.08
N LEU A 250 18.70 -6.69 -13.96
CA LEU A 250 17.26 -6.51 -13.76
C LEU A 250 16.66 -5.58 -14.82
N GLN A 251 17.29 -4.43 -15.06
CA GLN A 251 16.87 -3.48 -16.09
C GLN A 251 16.89 -4.12 -17.48
N TYR A 252 17.94 -4.87 -17.83
CA TYR A 252 18.02 -5.58 -19.10
C TYR A 252 16.89 -6.61 -19.25
N LYS A 253 16.70 -7.47 -18.24
CA LYS A 253 15.61 -8.47 -18.23
C LYS A 253 14.23 -7.83 -18.33
N LEU A 254 14.01 -6.71 -17.62
CA LEU A 254 12.75 -5.96 -17.67
C LEU A 254 12.51 -5.39 -19.07
N THR A 255 13.52 -4.80 -19.70
CA THR A 255 13.44 -4.29 -21.07
C THR A 255 13.11 -5.40 -22.07
N MET A 256 13.76 -6.57 -21.95
CA MET A 256 13.46 -7.73 -22.80
C MET A 256 12.03 -8.22 -22.61
N ALA A 257 11.54 -8.26 -21.36
CA ALA A 257 10.15 -8.63 -21.08
C ALA A 257 9.14 -7.60 -21.64
N GLN A 258 9.49 -6.30 -21.62
CA GLN A 258 8.68 -5.24 -22.24
C GLN A 258 8.60 -5.42 -23.76
N MET A 259 9.73 -5.67 -24.43
CA MET A 259 9.78 -5.91 -25.88
C MET A 259 9.01 -7.17 -26.28
N ALA A 260 9.03 -8.21 -25.46
CA ALA A 260 8.30 -9.46 -25.67
C ALA A 260 6.81 -9.38 -25.30
N GLY A 261 6.35 -8.31 -24.67
CA GLY A 261 4.99 -8.20 -24.13
C GLY A 261 4.71 -9.14 -22.95
N ASP A 262 5.77 -9.69 -22.32
CA ASP A 262 5.65 -10.57 -21.16
C ASP A 262 5.32 -9.79 -19.89
N THR A 263 4.05 -9.54 -19.68
CA THR A 263 3.55 -8.76 -18.53
C THR A 263 3.75 -9.48 -17.20
N ALA A 264 3.82 -10.81 -17.18
CA ALA A 264 4.04 -11.56 -15.95
C ALA A 264 5.46 -11.34 -15.43
N THR A 265 6.46 -11.48 -16.31
CA THR A 265 7.86 -11.19 -15.98
C THR A 265 8.06 -9.72 -15.61
N GLN A 266 7.44 -8.77 -16.34
CA GLN A 266 7.51 -7.35 -16.00
C GLN A 266 7.02 -7.08 -14.57
N ARG A 267 5.84 -7.60 -14.19
CA ARG A 267 5.27 -7.43 -12.84
C ARG A 267 6.16 -8.01 -11.75
N ARG A 268 6.90 -9.07 -12.03
CA ARG A 268 7.83 -9.69 -11.09
C ARG A 268 9.13 -8.91 -10.96
N LEU A 269 9.68 -8.39 -12.07
CA LEU A 269 10.98 -7.72 -12.07
C LEU A 269 10.89 -6.24 -11.65
N ALA A 270 9.82 -5.53 -12.01
CA ALA A 270 9.68 -4.11 -11.71
C ALA A 270 9.83 -3.78 -10.21
N PRO A 271 9.19 -4.50 -9.25
CA PRO A 271 9.39 -4.22 -7.84
C PRO A 271 10.81 -4.54 -7.34
N LEU A 272 11.50 -5.50 -7.95
CA LEU A 272 12.89 -5.83 -7.59
C LEU A 272 13.84 -4.71 -8.06
N LEU A 273 13.64 -4.21 -9.27
CA LEU A 273 14.39 -3.07 -9.78
C LEU A 273 14.12 -1.82 -8.92
N ALA A 274 12.86 -1.50 -8.63
CA ALA A 274 12.48 -0.40 -7.76
C ALA A 274 13.12 -0.50 -6.35
N THR A 275 13.33 -1.73 -5.84
CA THR A 275 14.07 -1.95 -4.59
C THR A 275 15.54 -1.55 -4.74
N ALA A 276 16.20 -1.97 -5.82
CA ALA A 276 17.59 -1.62 -6.10
C ALA A 276 17.77 -0.11 -6.35
N GLU A 277 16.74 0.58 -6.82
CA GLU A 277 16.72 2.02 -7.05
C GLU A 277 16.33 2.83 -5.80
N GLY A 278 16.10 2.17 -4.66
CA GLY A 278 15.77 2.80 -3.40
C GLY A 278 14.35 3.35 -3.29
N CYS A 279 13.41 2.94 -4.17
CA CYS A 279 12.03 3.42 -4.13
C CYS A 279 11.32 3.13 -2.80
N TYR A 280 11.73 2.07 -2.12
CA TYR A 280 11.17 1.64 -0.83
C TYR A 280 12.05 1.99 0.36
N ASP A 281 13.18 2.67 0.14
CA ASP A 281 14.06 3.15 1.21
C ASP A 281 13.82 4.65 1.46
N PHE A 282 13.47 5.02 2.67
CA PHE A 282 13.22 6.41 3.06
C PHE A 282 13.71 6.68 4.48
N ALA A 283 13.75 7.97 4.84
CA ALA A 283 14.25 8.40 6.15
C ALA A 283 13.44 7.78 7.30
N VAL A 284 14.15 7.26 8.29
CA VAL A 284 13.60 6.71 9.53
C VAL A 284 14.11 7.50 10.73
N PRO A 285 13.28 7.70 11.78
CA PRO A 285 11.88 7.31 11.86
C PRO A 285 11.01 8.05 10.85
N GLY A 286 9.95 7.37 10.36
CA GLY A 286 8.97 7.97 9.44
C GLY A 286 8.24 9.14 10.06
N PHE A 287 7.65 10.00 9.22
CA PHE A 287 6.93 11.19 9.68
C PHE A 287 5.83 10.85 10.69
N LEU A 288 5.00 9.86 10.42
CA LEU A 288 3.92 9.45 11.33
C LEU A 288 4.44 8.72 12.56
N ASN A 289 5.56 7.99 12.47
CA ASN A 289 6.18 7.37 13.65
C ASN A 289 6.66 8.42 14.65
N GLN A 290 7.22 9.53 14.17
CA GLN A 290 7.67 10.64 15.03
C GLN A 290 6.51 11.33 15.75
N LEU A 291 5.38 11.49 15.04
CA LEU A 291 4.20 12.17 15.61
C LEU A 291 3.36 11.26 16.52
N ASN A 292 3.47 9.95 16.36
CA ASN A 292 2.70 8.96 17.12
C ASN A 292 3.64 7.91 17.76
N PRO A 293 4.47 8.32 18.73
CA PRO A 293 5.44 7.40 19.35
C PRO A 293 4.80 6.32 20.22
N ASP A 294 3.51 6.44 20.52
CA ASP A 294 2.69 5.47 21.21
C ASP A 294 2.30 4.27 20.31
N ILE A 295 2.33 4.44 19.00
CA ILE A 295 2.18 3.32 18.06
C ILE A 295 3.51 2.58 17.97
N VAL A 296 3.55 1.36 18.49
CA VAL A 296 4.71 0.46 18.42
C VAL A 296 4.49 -0.52 17.28
N PRO A 297 5.13 -0.33 16.11
CA PRO A 297 4.91 -1.21 14.97
C PRO A 297 5.34 -2.65 15.26
N THR A 298 4.63 -3.57 14.64
CA THR A 298 4.92 -5.00 14.72
C THR A 298 6.28 -5.30 14.08
N ARG A 299 7.13 -6.06 14.77
CA ARG A 299 8.40 -6.53 14.20
C ARG A 299 8.15 -7.57 13.13
N PHE A 300 8.87 -7.48 12.00
CA PHE A 300 8.73 -8.41 10.88
C PHE A 300 8.93 -9.87 11.32
N GLN A 301 9.94 -10.14 12.13
CA GLN A 301 10.19 -11.49 12.64
C GLN A 301 8.97 -12.04 13.39
N THR A 302 8.39 -11.26 14.30
CA THR A 302 7.22 -11.67 15.09
C THR A 302 6.03 -11.94 14.18
N TRP A 303 5.77 -11.00 13.26
CA TRP A 303 4.69 -11.13 12.28
C TRP A 303 4.88 -12.37 11.40
N PHE A 304 6.10 -12.58 10.88
CA PHE A 304 6.43 -13.69 10.00
C PHE A 304 6.24 -15.03 10.68
N LEU A 305 6.76 -15.20 11.91
CA LEU A 305 6.61 -16.43 12.69
C LEU A 305 5.15 -16.77 12.97
N GLN A 306 4.31 -15.76 13.26
CA GLN A 306 2.87 -15.96 13.46
C GLN A 306 2.18 -16.44 12.17
N ASN A 307 2.49 -15.84 11.03
CA ASN A 307 1.89 -16.18 9.74
C ASN A 307 2.32 -17.57 9.24
N TRP A 308 3.52 -18.03 9.58
CA TRP A 308 4.07 -19.30 9.12
C TRP A 308 4.01 -20.41 10.18
N ALA A 309 3.40 -20.17 11.35
CA ALA A 309 3.36 -21.11 12.48
C ALA A 309 2.79 -22.49 12.13
N SER A 310 1.81 -22.54 11.23
CA SER A 310 1.14 -23.78 10.82
C SER A 310 1.80 -24.48 9.60
N ILE A 311 2.85 -23.89 9.03
CA ILE A 311 3.50 -24.40 7.81
C ILE A 311 4.89 -24.92 8.19
N PRO A 312 5.17 -26.23 7.99
CA PRO A 312 6.43 -26.85 8.34
C PRO A 312 7.61 -26.37 7.47
#